data_d0b13e7c760dc48d3a3f7092620e4e2a
#
_entry.id   d0b13e7c760dc48d3a3f7092620e4e2a
#
_cell.length_a   1.000
_cell.length_b   1.000
_cell.length_c   1.000
_cell.angle_alpha   90.00
_cell.angle_beta   90.00
_cell.angle_gamma   90.00
#
_symmetry.space_group_name_H-M   'P 1'
#
loop_
_entity.id
_entity.type
_entity.pdbx_description
1 polymer ?
#
loop_
_entity_poly.entity_id
_entity_poly.type
_entity_poly.pdbx_seq_one_letter_code
_entity_poly.pdbx_strand_id
1 'polypeptide(L)'
;MDNSFAPLERIQLLAVQILATHPAGRGLCLVGDFRLRLLNESARASNDIDYHWEGDLHSKQMEIVDLFRSKLLPEVKRRFGYEGDVRAAIGPDAESPVVRTVDLAFYRAQQPGSRLEIPVDLMRVARLDPPMVQTMEGTVLLTVSDADMIESKVLACLARTFLQVRDVLDVFLFHDALRPDSPGRLSQKLGQLSLPPAKAIEGLHELAKRRTVHVREIERVLDEQVNASVAANLRAAGGAAMVWDSVVALLHELLAKTQEASA
;
A
#
# COMPACT_ATOMS: atom_id res chain seq x y z
N MET A 1 21.62 -15.66 -1.52
CA MET A 1 20.42 -14.80 -1.56
C MET A 1 20.11 -14.55 -3.02
N ASP A 2 19.03 -15.14 -3.49
CA ASP A 2 18.63 -15.03 -4.90
C ASP A 2 18.14 -13.61 -5.16
N ASN A 3 18.97 -12.83 -5.84
CA ASN A 3 18.81 -11.38 -6.03
C ASN A 3 17.90 -11.09 -7.25
N SER A 4 16.82 -11.84 -7.40
CA SER A 4 15.85 -11.66 -8.49
C SER A 4 14.64 -10.83 -8.03
N PHE A 5 14.86 -9.61 -7.56
CA PHE A 5 13.77 -8.65 -7.62
C PHE A 5 13.32 -8.55 -9.07
N ALA A 6 12.04 -8.78 -9.31
CA ALA A 6 11.47 -8.58 -10.64
C ALA A 6 11.86 -7.18 -11.15
N PRO A 7 12.07 -6.97 -12.45
CA PRO A 7 12.47 -5.66 -12.99
C PRO A 7 11.59 -4.51 -12.49
N LEU A 8 10.31 -4.75 -12.27
CA LEU A 8 9.37 -3.81 -11.68
C LEU A 8 9.85 -3.30 -10.31
N GLU A 9 10.13 -4.21 -9.39
CA GLU A 9 10.52 -3.89 -8.00
C GLU A 9 11.86 -3.13 -7.95
N ARG A 10 12.79 -3.45 -8.85
CA ARG A 10 14.06 -2.71 -8.97
C ARG A 10 13.87 -1.28 -9.46
N ILE A 11 12.89 -1.05 -10.35
CA ILE A 11 12.55 0.30 -10.82
C ILE A 11 11.81 1.06 -9.73
N GLN A 12 10.89 0.42 -9.01
CA GLN A 12 10.21 1.02 -7.85
C GLN A 12 11.23 1.46 -6.79
N LEU A 13 12.18 0.60 -6.45
CA LEU A 13 13.25 0.92 -5.51
C LEU A 13 14.07 2.12 -5.97
N LEU A 14 14.46 2.17 -7.25
CA LEU A 14 15.18 3.29 -7.82
C LEU A 14 14.36 4.59 -7.75
N ALA A 15 13.06 4.54 -8.02
CA ALA A 15 12.17 5.70 -7.91
C ALA A 15 12.11 6.23 -6.48
N VAL A 16 11.98 5.34 -5.48
CA VAL A 16 12.02 5.70 -4.06
C VAL A 16 13.36 6.31 -3.66
N GLN A 17 14.48 5.74 -4.11
CA GLN A 17 15.83 6.27 -3.83
C GLN A 17 16.04 7.67 -4.42
N ILE A 18 15.58 7.90 -5.66
CA ILE A 18 15.66 9.21 -6.31
C ILE A 18 14.83 10.24 -5.54
N LEU A 19 13.59 9.90 -5.16
CA LEU A 19 12.76 10.80 -4.35
C LEU A 19 13.38 11.09 -3.00
N ALA A 20 13.84 10.09 -2.29
CA ALA A 20 14.39 10.24 -0.94
C ALA A 20 15.65 11.14 -0.90
N THR A 21 16.42 11.18 -1.99
CA THR A 21 17.66 11.98 -2.09
C THR A 21 17.48 13.34 -2.77
N HIS A 22 16.26 13.67 -3.25
CA HIS A 22 16.01 14.90 -3.98
C HIS A 22 15.08 15.85 -3.17
N PRO A 23 15.23 17.19 -3.31
CA PRO A 23 14.35 18.15 -2.64
C PRO A 23 12.84 17.94 -2.90
N ALA A 24 12.45 17.49 -4.09
CA ALA A 24 11.05 17.16 -4.42
C ALA A 24 10.46 16.06 -3.54
N GLY A 25 11.27 15.14 -3.01
CA GLY A 25 10.84 14.10 -2.08
C GLY A 25 10.79 14.52 -0.60
N ARG A 26 11.23 15.75 -0.29
CA ARG A 26 11.25 16.21 1.09
C ARG A 26 9.85 16.23 1.69
N GLY A 27 9.69 15.57 2.84
CA GLY A 27 8.42 15.48 3.58
C GLY A 27 7.44 14.44 3.04
N LEU A 28 7.73 13.75 1.91
CA LEU A 28 6.97 12.59 1.49
C LEU A 28 7.19 11.45 2.49
N CYS A 29 6.09 10.85 2.97
CA CYS A 29 6.14 9.64 3.81
C CYS A 29 5.74 8.44 2.98
N LEU A 30 6.63 7.46 2.83
CA LEU A 30 6.32 6.21 2.15
C LEU A 30 5.28 5.42 2.95
N VAL A 31 4.22 4.99 2.29
CA VAL A 31 3.12 4.20 2.87
C VAL A 31 2.78 3.03 1.93
N GLY A 32 1.70 2.32 2.19
CA GLY A 32 1.15 1.33 1.26
C GLY A 32 1.92 0.01 1.18
N ASP A 33 1.57 -0.75 0.16
CA ASP A 33 2.04 -2.13 -0.03
C ASP A 33 3.54 -2.22 -0.26
N PHE A 34 4.09 -1.28 -1.04
CA PHE A 34 5.52 -1.24 -1.33
C PHE A 34 6.34 -0.93 -0.07
N ARG A 35 5.81 -0.11 0.83
CA ARG A 35 6.43 0.13 2.15
C ARG A 35 6.51 -1.17 2.97
N LEU A 36 5.44 -1.97 3.02
CA LEU A 36 5.46 -3.28 3.69
C LEU A 36 6.48 -4.22 3.02
N ARG A 37 6.58 -4.18 1.70
CA ARG A 37 7.56 -4.96 0.94
C ARG A 37 8.99 -4.59 1.30
N LEU A 38 9.30 -3.29 1.38
CA LEU A 38 10.66 -2.79 1.59
C LEU A 38 11.12 -2.88 3.05
N LEU A 39 10.26 -2.57 4.00
CA LEU A 39 10.65 -2.38 5.41
C LEU A 39 10.25 -3.55 6.31
N ASN A 40 9.22 -4.30 5.95
CA ASN A 40 8.73 -5.44 6.72
C ASN A 40 8.90 -6.78 5.98
N GLU A 41 9.66 -6.80 4.88
CA GLU A 41 9.94 -8.01 4.09
C GLU A 41 8.67 -8.76 3.69
N SER A 42 7.58 -8.02 3.36
CA SER A 42 6.33 -8.65 2.94
C SER A 42 6.57 -9.69 1.85
N ALA A 43 5.99 -10.85 2.00
CA ALA A 43 6.05 -11.91 0.99
C ALA A 43 5.25 -11.57 -0.28
N ARG A 44 4.42 -10.54 -0.23
CA ARG A 44 3.58 -10.08 -1.34
C ARG A 44 4.27 -8.98 -2.14
N ALA A 45 4.27 -9.13 -3.47
CA ALA A 45 4.73 -8.08 -4.37
C ALA A 45 3.76 -6.90 -4.39
N SER A 46 4.28 -5.70 -4.65
CA SER A 46 3.50 -4.48 -4.90
C SER A 46 3.70 -3.99 -6.32
N ASN A 47 2.64 -3.47 -6.94
CA ASN A 47 2.70 -2.88 -8.28
C ASN A 47 2.74 -1.35 -8.25
N ASP A 48 2.43 -0.73 -7.12
CA ASP A 48 2.29 0.70 -6.87
C ASP A 48 3.32 1.20 -5.86
N ILE A 49 3.48 2.53 -5.78
CA ILE A 49 4.25 3.21 -4.74
C ILE A 49 3.34 4.29 -4.16
N ASP A 50 3.07 4.22 -2.86
CA ASP A 50 2.18 5.15 -2.20
C ASP A 50 2.95 6.12 -1.29
N TYR A 51 2.62 7.40 -1.37
CA TYR A 51 3.15 8.43 -0.49
C TYR A 51 2.04 9.22 0.18
N HIS A 52 2.19 9.42 1.49
CA HIS A 52 1.44 10.43 2.20
C HIS A 52 2.09 11.81 2.04
N TRP A 53 1.26 12.84 1.73
CA TRP A 53 1.66 14.23 1.63
C TRP A 53 0.57 15.16 2.19
N GLU A 54 0.94 16.12 3.04
CA GLU A 54 -0.02 17.03 3.68
C GLU A 54 -0.23 18.35 2.92
N GLY A 55 0.70 18.70 2.03
CA GLY A 55 0.64 19.92 1.25
C GLY A 55 -0.30 19.84 0.03
N ASP A 56 -0.08 20.73 -0.93
CA ASP A 56 -0.80 20.71 -2.20
C ASP A 56 -0.37 19.51 -3.05
N LEU A 57 -1.33 18.60 -3.29
CA LEU A 57 -1.07 17.34 -4.01
C LEU A 57 -0.77 17.59 -5.49
N HIS A 58 -1.39 18.60 -6.12
CA HIS A 58 -1.17 18.86 -7.53
C HIS A 58 0.24 19.40 -7.79
N SER A 59 0.65 20.43 -7.04
CA SER A 59 2.02 20.96 -7.15
C SER A 59 3.06 19.87 -6.90
N LYS A 60 2.84 19.03 -5.90
CA LYS A 60 3.74 17.92 -5.58
C LYS A 60 3.78 16.87 -6.70
N GLN A 61 2.64 16.53 -7.30
CA GLN A 61 2.57 15.65 -8.46
C GLN A 61 3.43 16.18 -9.61
N MET A 62 3.34 17.47 -9.93
CA MET A 62 4.12 18.07 -11.01
C MET A 62 5.62 18.08 -10.71
N GLU A 63 6.02 18.40 -9.48
CA GLU A 63 7.43 18.30 -9.04
C GLU A 63 8.01 16.89 -9.26
N ILE A 64 7.22 15.85 -8.93
CA ILE A 64 7.64 14.45 -9.10
C ILE A 64 7.69 14.06 -10.58
N VAL A 65 6.73 14.50 -11.39
CA VAL A 65 6.74 14.27 -12.84
C VAL A 65 8.02 14.82 -13.46
N ASP A 66 8.37 16.08 -13.15
CA ASP A 66 9.58 16.72 -13.69
C ASP A 66 10.86 16.04 -13.19
N LEU A 67 10.91 15.66 -11.92
CA LEU A 67 12.02 14.88 -11.36
C LEU A 67 12.18 13.54 -12.07
N PHE A 68 11.10 12.80 -12.23
CA PHE A 68 11.18 11.47 -12.84
C PHE A 68 11.52 11.53 -14.33
N ARG A 69 11.00 12.52 -15.06
CA ARG A 69 11.42 12.76 -16.45
C ARG A 69 12.90 13.06 -16.57
N SER A 70 13.43 13.89 -15.67
CA SER A 70 14.82 14.34 -15.75
C SER A 70 15.83 13.37 -15.13
N LYS A 71 15.44 12.54 -14.15
CA LYS A 71 16.36 11.67 -13.40
C LYS A 71 16.03 10.18 -13.53
N LEU A 72 14.75 9.81 -13.34
CA LEU A 72 14.39 8.39 -13.31
C LEU A 72 14.46 7.74 -14.70
N LEU A 73 13.89 8.37 -15.73
CA LEU A 73 13.88 7.80 -17.09
C LEU A 73 15.29 7.51 -17.62
N PRO A 74 16.27 8.45 -17.54
CA PRO A 74 17.64 8.17 -17.98
C PRO A 74 18.31 7.04 -17.19
N GLU A 75 18.08 6.99 -15.87
CA GLU A 75 18.65 5.95 -15.02
C GLU A 75 18.05 4.57 -15.29
N VAL A 76 16.74 4.48 -15.50
CA VAL A 76 16.06 3.22 -15.87
C VAL A 76 16.57 2.73 -17.23
N LYS A 77 16.70 3.62 -18.21
CA LYS A 77 17.27 3.27 -19.53
C LYS A 77 18.71 2.75 -19.38
N ARG A 78 19.54 3.45 -18.62
CA ARG A 78 20.95 3.10 -18.41
C ARG A 78 21.14 1.79 -17.65
N ARG A 79 20.36 1.56 -16.56
CA ARG A 79 20.55 0.40 -15.66
C ARG A 79 19.83 -0.86 -16.13
N PHE A 80 18.64 -0.70 -16.72
CA PHE A 80 17.73 -1.81 -16.99
C PHE A 80 17.39 -1.97 -18.47
N GLY A 81 17.78 -1.02 -19.34
CA GLY A 81 17.50 -1.07 -20.76
C GLY A 81 16.02 -0.85 -21.14
N TYR A 82 15.23 -0.23 -20.25
CA TYR A 82 13.86 0.16 -20.53
C TYR A 82 13.80 1.62 -20.97
N GLU A 83 13.02 1.90 -21.99
CA GLU A 83 12.50 3.22 -22.32
C GLU A 83 11.21 3.45 -21.55
N GLY A 84 10.81 4.70 -21.38
CA GLY A 84 9.60 4.96 -20.61
C GLY A 84 9.04 6.35 -20.81
N ASP A 85 7.88 6.53 -20.19
CA ASP A 85 7.14 7.80 -20.12
C ASP A 85 6.66 8.05 -18.69
N VAL A 86 6.54 9.33 -18.34
CA VAL A 86 6.06 9.79 -17.02
C VAL A 86 4.97 10.81 -17.26
N ARG A 87 3.79 10.58 -16.68
CA ARG A 87 2.62 11.45 -16.84
C ARG A 87 1.98 11.73 -15.49
N ALA A 88 1.46 12.94 -15.33
CA ALA A 88 0.43 13.19 -14.33
C ALA A 88 -0.84 12.48 -14.79
N ALA A 89 -1.35 11.54 -14.02
CA ALA A 89 -2.61 10.89 -14.34
C ALA A 89 -3.76 11.88 -14.16
N ILE A 90 -4.60 11.96 -15.19
CA ILE A 90 -5.89 12.64 -15.14
C ILE A 90 -6.89 11.53 -14.86
N GLY A 91 -7.09 11.18 -13.58
CA GLY A 91 -8.10 10.19 -13.21
C GLY A 91 -9.52 10.69 -13.51
N PRO A 92 -10.52 9.78 -13.55
CA PRO A 92 -11.93 10.17 -13.66
C PRO A 92 -12.34 11.14 -12.54
N ASP A 93 -11.61 11.13 -11.42
CA ASP A 93 -11.73 12.06 -10.30
C ASP A 93 -10.62 13.12 -10.33
N ALA A 94 -10.34 13.70 -11.52
CA ALA A 94 -9.34 14.77 -11.67
C ALA A 94 -9.59 15.97 -10.72
N GLU A 95 -10.82 16.09 -10.22
CA GLU A 95 -11.25 17.05 -9.21
C GLU A 95 -11.15 16.50 -7.77
N SER A 96 -10.83 15.20 -7.59
CA SER A 96 -10.72 14.63 -6.23
C SER A 96 -9.50 15.21 -5.51
N PRO A 97 -9.69 15.93 -4.40
CA PRO A 97 -8.57 16.47 -3.63
C PRO A 97 -7.81 15.40 -2.84
N VAL A 98 -8.20 14.13 -2.93
CA VAL A 98 -7.78 13.06 -2.02
C VAL A 98 -6.57 12.28 -2.54
N VAL A 99 -6.47 12.05 -3.86
CA VAL A 99 -5.38 11.29 -4.47
C VAL A 99 -4.92 11.95 -5.78
N ARG A 100 -3.60 11.95 -6.02
CA ARG A 100 -2.98 12.32 -7.29
C ARG A 100 -1.99 11.23 -7.68
N THR A 101 -2.04 10.77 -8.92
CA THR A 101 -1.20 9.69 -9.42
C THR A 101 -0.19 10.20 -10.44
N VAL A 102 1.05 9.74 -10.34
CA VAL A 102 2.06 9.85 -11.40
C VAL A 102 2.21 8.48 -12.04
N ASP A 103 1.80 8.34 -13.30
CA ASP A 103 1.93 7.11 -14.05
C ASP A 103 3.33 6.99 -14.64
N LEU A 104 4.01 5.90 -14.29
CA LEU A 104 5.26 5.49 -14.91
C LEU A 104 4.96 4.31 -15.84
N ALA A 105 5.32 4.41 -17.10
CA ALA A 105 5.21 3.32 -18.06
C ALA A 105 6.57 3.04 -18.69
N PHE A 106 7.03 1.79 -18.61
CA PHE A 106 8.31 1.34 -19.14
C PHE A 106 8.13 0.22 -20.15
N TYR A 107 8.96 0.17 -21.18
CA TYR A 107 8.93 -0.84 -22.21
C TYR A 107 10.33 -1.11 -22.79
N ARG A 108 10.54 -2.29 -23.31
CA ARG A 108 11.74 -2.62 -24.09
C ARG A 108 11.45 -2.47 -25.56
N ALA A 109 12.26 -1.69 -26.28
CA ALA A 109 12.09 -1.44 -27.72
C ALA A 109 11.99 -2.73 -28.54
N GLN A 110 12.72 -3.79 -28.14
CA GLN A 110 12.75 -5.08 -28.81
C GLN A 110 11.67 -6.08 -28.35
N GLN A 111 10.87 -5.74 -27.33
CA GLN A 111 9.83 -6.60 -26.75
C GLN A 111 8.58 -5.77 -26.42
N PRO A 112 7.75 -5.42 -27.43
CA PRO A 112 6.60 -4.53 -27.23
C PRO A 112 5.56 -5.03 -26.20
N GLY A 113 5.52 -6.34 -25.91
CA GLY A 113 4.64 -6.92 -24.90
C GLY A 113 5.14 -6.82 -23.46
N SER A 114 6.36 -6.35 -23.22
CA SER A 114 6.95 -6.24 -21.88
C SER A 114 6.72 -4.85 -21.26
N ARG A 115 5.47 -4.39 -21.21
CA ARG A 115 5.13 -3.12 -20.58
C ARG A 115 5.04 -3.28 -19.06
N LEU A 116 5.76 -2.43 -18.34
CA LEU A 116 5.69 -2.30 -16.90
C LEU A 116 4.98 -0.98 -16.58
N GLU A 117 4.00 -1.01 -15.71
CA GLU A 117 3.27 0.16 -15.25
C GLU A 117 3.44 0.26 -13.73
N ILE A 118 3.82 1.44 -13.27
CA ILE A 118 4.04 1.73 -11.84
C ILE A 118 3.31 3.04 -11.54
N PRO A 119 2.10 2.99 -11.00
CA PRO A 119 1.47 4.17 -10.43
C PRO A 119 2.21 4.60 -9.16
N VAL A 120 2.43 5.90 -9.03
CA VAL A 120 2.95 6.53 -7.82
C VAL A 120 1.87 7.44 -7.28
N ASP A 121 1.23 7.01 -6.20
CA ASP A 121 0.08 7.68 -5.62
C ASP A 121 0.49 8.63 -4.50
N LEU A 122 -0.03 9.85 -4.58
CA LEU A 122 0.10 10.89 -3.57
C LEU A 122 -1.26 11.07 -2.90
N MET A 123 -1.33 10.83 -1.60
CA MET A 123 -2.58 10.86 -0.86
C MET A 123 -2.41 11.43 0.54
N ARG A 124 -3.53 11.74 1.18
CA ARG A 124 -3.58 12.01 2.62
C ARG A 124 -4.10 10.78 3.34
N VAL A 125 -3.30 10.22 4.22
CA VAL A 125 -3.71 9.09 5.07
C VAL A 125 -3.90 9.53 6.52
N ALA A 126 -4.87 8.93 7.20
CA ALA A 126 -5.06 9.12 8.62
C ALA A 126 -3.88 8.47 9.36
N ARG A 127 -3.05 9.28 10.01
CA ARG A 127 -1.94 8.83 10.86
C ARG A 127 -2.00 9.50 12.22
N LEU A 128 -1.55 8.82 13.24
CA LEU A 128 -1.54 9.32 14.61
C LEU A 128 -0.12 9.45 15.18
N ASP A 129 0.82 8.65 14.68
CA ASP A 129 2.21 8.76 15.08
C ASP A 129 2.97 9.78 14.22
N PRO A 130 4.02 10.42 14.73
CA PRO A 130 4.91 11.23 13.93
C PRO A 130 5.60 10.36 12.85
N PRO A 131 5.99 10.95 11.71
CA PRO A 131 6.76 10.23 10.70
C PRO A 131 8.04 9.64 11.28
N MET A 132 8.35 8.41 10.88
CA MET A 132 9.57 7.71 11.28
C MET A 132 10.63 7.84 10.19
N VAL A 133 11.88 7.92 10.62
CA VAL A 133 13.05 7.85 9.73
C VAL A 133 13.52 6.40 9.65
N GLN A 134 13.61 5.88 8.44
CA GLN A 134 14.13 4.54 8.18
C GLN A 134 15.27 4.60 7.17
N THR A 135 16.22 3.66 7.29
CA THR A 135 17.33 3.54 6.35
C THR A 135 17.21 2.22 5.60
N MET A 136 17.20 2.28 4.28
CA MET A 136 17.13 1.12 3.41
C MET A 136 18.22 1.25 2.33
N GLU A 137 19.09 0.26 2.21
CA GLU A 137 20.20 0.24 1.24
C GLU A 137 20.99 1.57 1.19
N GLY A 138 21.25 2.16 2.35
CA GLY A 138 21.97 3.43 2.48
C GLY A 138 21.13 4.69 2.15
N THR A 139 19.87 4.53 1.82
CA THR A 139 18.92 5.63 1.55
C THR A 139 18.06 5.89 2.78
N VAL A 140 18.03 7.15 3.22
CA VAL A 140 17.17 7.60 4.33
C VAL A 140 15.81 8.05 3.78
N LEU A 141 14.74 7.51 4.31
CA LEU A 141 13.37 7.85 3.91
C LEU A 141 12.47 8.09 5.12
N LEU A 142 11.40 8.84 4.92
CA LEU A 142 10.33 9.00 5.90
C LEU A 142 9.22 7.98 5.62
N THR A 143 8.67 7.43 6.69
CA THR A 143 7.55 6.48 6.61
C THR A 143 6.63 6.64 7.83
N VAL A 144 5.46 6.02 7.80
CA VAL A 144 4.56 5.90 8.94
C VAL A 144 5.02 4.75 9.86
N SER A 145 4.55 4.74 11.13
CA SER A 145 4.79 3.61 12.04
C SER A 145 4.13 2.32 11.54
N ASP A 146 4.62 1.17 11.99
CA ASP A 146 4.00 -0.12 11.67
C ASP A 146 2.55 -0.19 12.16
N ALA A 147 2.26 0.38 13.34
CA ALA A 147 0.90 0.48 13.85
C ALA A 147 0.00 1.33 12.95
N ASP A 148 0.43 2.53 12.55
CA ASP A 148 -0.33 3.37 11.62
C ASP A 148 -0.55 2.67 10.28
N MET A 149 0.46 1.93 9.81
CA MET A 149 0.37 1.19 8.55
C MET A 149 -0.70 0.10 8.61
N ILE A 150 -0.67 -0.75 9.62
CA ILE A 150 -1.61 -1.86 9.76
C ILE A 150 -3.02 -1.38 10.13
N GLU A 151 -3.15 -0.37 10.96
CA GLU A 151 -4.44 0.29 11.24
C GLU A 151 -5.06 0.88 9.97
N SER A 152 -4.25 1.41 9.04
CA SER A 152 -4.73 1.88 7.74
C SER A 152 -5.24 0.73 6.86
N LYS A 153 -4.64 -0.46 6.94
CA LYS A 153 -5.14 -1.67 6.27
C LYS A 153 -6.46 -2.16 6.88
N VAL A 154 -6.57 -2.14 8.21
CA VAL A 154 -7.84 -2.41 8.90
C VAL A 154 -8.93 -1.45 8.43
N LEU A 155 -8.64 -0.14 8.40
CA LEU A 155 -9.59 0.87 7.89
C LEU A 155 -9.95 0.65 6.41
N ALA A 156 -9.00 0.25 5.57
CA ALA A 156 -9.26 -0.06 4.18
C ALA A 156 -10.24 -1.24 4.03
N CYS A 157 -10.13 -2.28 4.88
CA CYS A 157 -11.09 -3.38 4.91
C CYS A 157 -12.51 -2.93 5.33
N LEU A 158 -12.62 -1.90 6.18
CA LEU A 158 -13.90 -1.45 6.74
C LEU A 158 -14.57 -0.32 5.94
N ALA A 159 -13.76 0.55 5.31
CA ALA A 159 -14.24 1.81 4.75
C ALA A 159 -14.35 1.81 3.22
N ARG A 160 -13.67 0.90 2.52
CA ARG A 160 -13.73 0.87 1.05
C ARG A 160 -15.06 0.33 0.55
N THR A 161 -15.62 0.98 -0.47
CA THR A 161 -16.81 0.50 -1.19
C THR A 161 -16.57 -0.87 -1.82
N PHE A 162 -15.34 -1.10 -2.32
CA PHE A 162 -14.91 -2.38 -2.87
C PHE A 162 -13.70 -2.88 -2.09
N LEU A 163 -13.87 -4.00 -1.39
CA LEU A 163 -12.77 -4.61 -0.65
C LEU A 163 -11.64 -5.00 -1.60
N GLN A 164 -10.44 -4.66 -1.23
CA GLN A 164 -9.22 -5.19 -1.83
C GLN A 164 -8.75 -6.35 -0.95
N VAL A 165 -8.88 -7.57 -1.41
CA VAL A 165 -8.51 -8.77 -0.61
C VAL A 165 -7.02 -8.82 -0.24
N ARG A 166 -6.17 -8.09 -0.96
CA ARG A 166 -4.78 -7.88 -0.58
C ARG A 166 -4.63 -7.16 0.77
N ASP A 167 -5.55 -6.23 1.12
CA ASP A 167 -5.53 -5.58 2.42
C ASP A 167 -5.88 -6.57 3.54
N VAL A 168 -6.79 -7.54 3.28
CA VAL A 168 -7.07 -8.65 4.20
C VAL A 168 -5.83 -9.50 4.45
N LEU A 169 -5.10 -9.85 3.38
CA LEU A 169 -3.86 -10.62 3.51
C LEU A 169 -2.78 -9.84 4.27
N ASP A 170 -2.64 -8.54 4.02
CA ASP A 170 -1.69 -7.69 4.75
C ASP A 170 -2.05 -7.60 6.24
N VAL A 171 -3.34 -7.44 6.58
CA VAL A 171 -3.79 -7.49 7.99
C VAL A 171 -3.44 -8.83 8.62
N PHE A 172 -3.70 -9.95 7.92
CA PHE A 172 -3.33 -11.28 8.43
C PHE A 172 -1.83 -11.42 8.69
N LEU A 173 -1.00 -10.96 7.76
CA LEU A 173 0.47 -11.13 7.85
C LEU A 173 1.12 -10.21 8.91
N PHE A 174 0.52 -9.06 9.20
CA PHE A 174 1.15 -8.02 10.01
C PHE A 174 0.32 -7.58 11.22
N HIS A 175 -0.72 -8.33 11.62
CA HIS A 175 -1.58 -7.97 12.76
C HIS A 175 -0.82 -7.80 14.08
N ASP A 176 0.33 -8.44 14.24
CA ASP A 176 1.20 -8.27 15.42
C ASP A 176 1.72 -6.83 15.60
N ALA A 177 1.65 -6.00 14.55
CA ALA A 177 1.97 -4.58 14.64
C ALA A 177 0.84 -3.74 15.26
N LEU A 178 -0.35 -4.30 15.45
CA LEU A 178 -1.42 -3.67 16.23
C LEU A 178 -1.00 -3.57 17.70
N ARG A 179 -1.31 -2.42 18.30
CA ARG A 179 -0.98 -2.14 19.69
C ARG A 179 -2.19 -2.38 20.62
N PRO A 180 -1.99 -2.50 21.92
CA PRO A 180 -3.11 -2.59 22.86
C PRO A 180 -4.08 -1.38 22.81
N ASP A 181 -3.58 -0.19 22.42
CA ASP A 181 -4.36 1.04 22.25
C ASP A 181 -4.93 1.20 20.82
N SER A 182 -4.67 0.28 19.89
CA SER A 182 -5.18 0.35 18.52
C SER A 182 -6.71 0.50 18.40
N PRO A 183 -7.57 -0.06 19.28
CA PRO A 183 -9.00 0.22 19.21
C PRO A 183 -9.34 1.70 19.38
N GLY A 184 -8.72 2.38 20.35
CA GLY A 184 -8.90 3.83 20.55
C GLY A 184 -8.34 4.66 19.38
N ARG A 185 -7.21 4.25 18.83
CA ARG A 185 -6.59 4.86 17.65
C ARG A 185 -7.46 4.69 16.40
N LEU A 186 -8.05 3.51 16.19
CA LEU A 186 -9.00 3.26 15.10
C LEU A 186 -10.24 4.16 15.22
N SER A 187 -10.78 4.34 16.46
CA SER A 187 -11.88 5.29 16.70
C SER A 187 -11.51 6.70 16.22
N GLN A 188 -10.33 7.20 16.58
CA GLN A 188 -9.86 8.52 16.14
C GLN A 188 -9.74 8.61 14.62
N LYS A 189 -9.15 7.60 13.97
CA LYS A 189 -9.00 7.55 12.51
C LYS A 189 -10.35 7.45 11.77
N LEU A 190 -11.31 6.67 12.29
CA LEU A 190 -12.67 6.62 11.77
C LEU A 190 -13.33 8.00 11.84
N GLY A 191 -13.11 8.73 12.94
CA GLY A 191 -13.57 10.12 13.09
C GLY A 191 -12.96 11.05 12.04
N GLN A 192 -11.65 10.95 11.77
CA GLN A 192 -10.98 11.73 10.71
C GLN A 192 -11.54 11.43 9.30
N LEU A 193 -11.94 10.19 9.05
CA LEU A 193 -12.58 9.77 7.79
C LEU A 193 -14.08 10.09 7.74
N SER A 194 -14.65 10.68 8.80
CA SER A 194 -16.10 10.89 8.96
C SER A 194 -16.92 9.60 8.78
N LEU A 195 -16.34 8.46 9.15
CA LEU A 195 -16.97 7.16 9.10
C LEU A 195 -17.47 6.75 10.50
N PRO A 196 -18.80 6.78 10.75
CA PRO A 196 -19.33 6.35 12.03
C PRO A 196 -19.02 4.88 12.32
N PRO A 197 -18.70 4.49 13.57
CA PRO A 197 -18.44 3.09 13.93
C PRO A 197 -19.56 2.13 13.51
N ALA A 198 -20.81 2.57 13.57
CA ALA A 198 -21.97 1.78 13.10
C ALA A 198 -21.87 1.40 11.61
N LYS A 199 -21.41 2.32 10.76
CA LYS A 199 -21.19 2.02 9.33
C LYS A 199 -20.03 1.04 9.11
N ALA A 200 -18.98 1.13 9.91
CA ALA A 200 -17.87 0.18 9.84
C ALA A 200 -18.34 -1.24 10.21
N ILE A 201 -19.22 -1.37 11.21
CA ILE A 201 -19.81 -2.66 11.59
C ILE A 201 -20.73 -3.20 10.49
N GLU A 202 -21.59 -2.34 9.93
CA GLU A 202 -22.45 -2.72 8.80
C GLU A 202 -21.59 -3.19 7.61
N GLY A 203 -20.52 -2.45 7.28
CA GLY A 203 -19.56 -2.83 6.24
C GLY A 203 -18.93 -4.20 6.52
N LEU A 204 -18.54 -4.49 7.78
CA LEU A 204 -17.98 -5.78 8.17
C LEU A 204 -19.02 -6.92 8.03
N HIS A 205 -20.27 -6.68 8.39
CA HIS A 205 -21.34 -7.67 8.20
C HIS A 205 -21.58 -7.98 6.72
N GLU A 206 -21.61 -6.97 5.86
CA GLU A 206 -21.77 -7.17 4.40
C GLU A 206 -20.55 -7.89 3.81
N LEU A 207 -19.35 -7.58 4.29
CA LEU A 207 -18.11 -8.23 3.92
C LEU A 207 -18.16 -9.73 4.28
N ALA A 208 -18.60 -10.07 5.49
CA ALA A 208 -18.70 -11.47 5.95
C ALA A 208 -19.67 -12.31 5.10
N LYS A 209 -20.74 -11.72 4.56
CA LYS A 209 -21.69 -12.40 3.67
C LYS A 209 -21.09 -12.86 2.35
N ARG A 210 -20.00 -12.24 1.89
CA ARG A 210 -19.32 -12.55 0.62
C ARG A 210 -18.13 -13.49 0.77
N ARG A 211 -18.03 -14.22 1.86
CA ARG A 211 -16.90 -15.12 2.20
C ARG A 211 -16.42 -15.96 1.02
N THR A 212 -17.32 -16.66 0.34
CA THR A 212 -16.94 -17.57 -0.76
C THR A 212 -16.26 -16.84 -1.92
N VAL A 213 -16.69 -15.62 -2.22
CA VAL A 213 -16.08 -14.80 -3.29
C VAL A 213 -14.67 -14.37 -2.87
N HIS A 214 -14.56 -13.79 -1.69
CA HIS A 214 -13.29 -13.24 -1.21
C HIS A 214 -12.24 -14.32 -0.90
N VAL A 215 -12.63 -15.50 -0.42
CA VAL A 215 -11.71 -16.64 -0.26
C VAL A 215 -11.11 -17.05 -1.62
N ARG A 216 -11.90 -17.07 -2.71
CA ARG A 216 -11.37 -17.35 -4.05
C ARG A 216 -10.42 -16.25 -4.55
N GLU A 217 -10.74 -15.00 -4.25
CA GLU A 217 -9.87 -13.86 -4.59
C GLU A 217 -8.57 -13.88 -3.81
N ILE A 218 -8.59 -14.23 -2.51
CA ILE A 218 -7.36 -14.42 -1.72
C ILE A 218 -6.53 -15.55 -2.32
N GLU A 219 -7.14 -16.69 -2.70
CA GLU A 219 -6.40 -17.80 -3.31
C GLU A 219 -5.67 -17.34 -4.59
N ARG A 220 -6.33 -16.51 -5.42
CA ARG A 220 -5.69 -15.93 -6.60
C ARG A 220 -4.51 -15.01 -6.22
N VAL A 221 -4.65 -14.19 -5.18
CA VAL A 221 -3.55 -13.35 -4.69
C VAL A 221 -2.38 -14.20 -4.18
N LEU A 222 -2.65 -15.32 -3.51
CA LEU A 222 -1.62 -16.27 -3.08
C LEU A 222 -0.87 -16.88 -4.28
N ASP A 223 -1.56 -17.14 -5.39
CA ASP A 223 -0.93 -17.67 -6.61
C ASP A 223 -0.11 -16.64 -7.37
N GLU A 224 -0.62 -15.41 -7.50
CA GLU A 224 -0.09 -14.43 -8.44
C GLU A 224 0.91 -13.45 -7.79
N GLN A 225 0.78 -13.18 -6.49
CA GLN A 225 1.48 -12.05 -5.85
C GLN A 225 2.31 -12.44 -4.63
N VAL A 226 2.11 -13.63 -4.08
CA VAL A 226 2.82 -14.07 -2.86
C VAL A 226 3.96 -15.03 -3.21
N ASN A 227 5.06 -14.90 -2.48
CA ASN A 227 6.18 -15.83 -2.61
C ASN A 227 5.71 -17.28 -2.46
N ALA A 228 6.13 -18.17 -3.36
CA ALA A 228 5.65 -19.54 -3.46
C ALA A 228 5.82 -20.34 -2.15
N SER A 229 6.92 -20.15 -1.41
CA SER A 229 7.15 -20.85 -0.14
C SER A 229 6.17 -20.40 0.95
N VAL A 230 5.89 -19.08 1.02
CA VAL A 230 4.92 -18.51 1.98
C VAL A 230 3.50 -18.94 1.60
N ALA A 231 3.14 -18.90 0.32
CA ALA A 231 1.85 -19.36 -0.16
C ALA A 231 1.62 -20.85 0.16
N ALA A 232 2.64 -21.70 -0.01
CA ALA A 232 2.57 -23.12 0.36
C ALA A 232 2.37 -23.31 1.87
N ASN A 233 3.07 -22.56 2.71
CA ASN A 233 2.92 -22.61 4.16
C ASN A 233 1.51 -22.17 4.60
N LEU A 234 0.98 -21.10 4.01
CA LEU A 234 -0.38 -20.63 4.29
C LEU A 234 -1.41 -21.69 3.91
N ARG A 235 -1.25 -22.34 2.74
CA ARG A 235 -2.15 -23.42 2.31
C ARG A 235 -2.11 -24.63 3.27
N ALA A 236 -0.93 -25.01 3.72
CA ALA A 236 -0.78 -26.08 4.70
C ALA A 236 -1.46 -25.75 6.05
N ALA A 237 -1.52 -24.46 6.43
CA ALA A 237 -2.16 -24.00 7.66
C ALA A 237 -3.69 -23.79 7.54
N GLY A 238 -4.30 -24.00 6.36
CA GLY A 238 -5.74 -23.81 6.14
C GLY A 238 -6.09 -22.86 4.98
N GLY A 239 -5.08 -22.29 4.34
CA GLY A 239 -5.19 -21.51 3.08
C GLY A 239 -5.98 -20.23 3.23
N ALA A 240 -6.55 -19.79 2.11
CA ALA A 240 -7.31 -18.54 1.99
C ALA A 240 -8.52 -18.48 2.96
N ALA A 241 -9.14 -19.61 3.25
CA ALA A 241 -10.27 -19.67 4.17
C ALA A 241 -9.85 -19.32 5.61
N MET A 242 -8.74 -19.86 6.08
CA MET A 242 -8.17 -19.55 7.39
C MET A 242 -7.77 -18.08 7.47
N VAL A 243 -7.09 -17.53 6.45
CA VAL A 243 -6.74 -16.11 6.38
C VAL A 243 -7.97 -15.24 6.52
N TRP A 244 -9.02 -15.52 5.74
CA TRP A 244 -10.28 -14.77 5.77
C TRP A 244 -10.93 -14.80 7.15
N ASP A 245 -11.15 -16.01 7.68
CA ASP A 245 -11.86 -16.20 8.95
C ASP A 245 -11.12 -15.56 10.12
N SER A 246 -9.77 -15.65 10.14
CA SER A 246 -8.94 -15.00 11.16
C SER A 246 -9.05 -13.48 11.11
N VAL A 247 -9.00 -12.87 9.93
CA VAL A 247 -9.09 -11.40 9.80
C VAL A 247 -10.49 -10.91 10.13
N VAL A 248 -11.54 -11.59 9.66
CA VAL A 248 -12.92 -11.21 10.02
C VAL A 248 -13.13 -11.26 11.55
N ALA A 249 -12.63 -12.29 12.22
CA ALA A 249 -12.68 -12.37 13.68
C ALA A 249 -11.92 -11.22 14.36
N LEU A 250 -10.71 -10.91 13.88
CA LEU A 250 -9.92 -9.77 14.38
C LEU A 250 -10.63 -8.43 14.19
N LEU A 251 -11.23 -8.20 13.02
CA LEU A 251 -11.97 -6.96 12.73
C LEU A 251 -13.20 -6.82 13.65
N HIS A 252 -13.92 -7.91 13.94
CA HIS A 252 -15.02 -7.91 14.91
C HIS A 252 -14.54 -7.54 16.32
N GLU A 253 -13.44 -8.15 16.77
CA GLU A 253 -12.85 -7.86 18.09
C GLU A 253 -12.41 -6.38 18.20
N LEU A 254 -11.71 -5.87 17.18
CA LEU A 254 -11.25 -4.48 17.16
C LEU A 254 -12.42 -3.49 17.19
N LEU A 255 -13.48 -3.72 16.41
CA LEU A 255 -14.65 -2.83 16.39
C LEU A 255 -15.44 -2.87 17.71
N ALA A 256 -15.60 -4.04 18.32
CA ALA A 256 -16.25 -4.14 19.64
C ALA A 256 -15.52 -3.30 20.69
N LYS A 257 -14.19 -3.44 20.77
CA LYS A 257 -13.36 -2.64 21.70
C LYS A 257 -13.33 -1.15 21.33
N THR A 258 -13.46 -0.80 20.03
CA THR A 258 -13.53 0.60 19.59
C THR A 258 -14.81 1.28 20.09
N GLN A 259 -15.94 0.56 20.17
CA GLN A 259 -17.19 1.06 20.72
C GLN A 259 -17.10 1.27 22.24
N GLU A 260 -16.49 0.32 22.96
CA GLU A 260 -16.26 0.44 24.41
C GLU A 260 -15.39 1.66 24.76
N ALA A 261 -14.37 1.94 23.97
CA ALA A 261 -13.47 3.06 24.16
C ALA A 261 -14.11 4.43 23.83
N SER A 262 -15.25 4.45 23.13
CA SER A 262 -15.96 5.65 22.70
C SER A 262 -17.18 5.97 23.58
N ALA A 263 -17.59 5.06 24.48
CA ALA A 263 -18.70 5.18 25.40
C ALA A 263 -18.22 5.76 26.75
#